data_93255e0380d4d2297a85eaf4e3fe6e8b
#
_entry.id   93255e0380d4d2297a85eaf4e3fe6e8b
#
_cell.length_a   1.000
_cell.length_b   1.000
_cell.length_c   1.000
_cell.angle_alpha   90.00
_cell.angle_beta   90.00
_cell.angle_gamma   90.00
#
_symmetry.space_group_name_H-M   'P 1'
#
loop_
_entity.id
_entity.type
_entity.pdbx_description
1 polymer ?
#
loop_
_entity_poly.entity_id
_entity_poly.type
_entity_poly.pdbx_seq_one_letter_code
_entity_poly.pdbx_strand_id
1 'polypeptide(L)'
;MKAAEHHCFLHRFLALAAALLLLGGLIFAPALSAPVLADSTTQTLRVGYYAYDGFNMIDSDGSYSGYSYDLLQKIARYRNITYEYLGYDGDADDAVALLASGKIDVIPILRKTPEREEILDFTASPIGTVTTMLTVRAGDRSIEAREYDTYDGMVVGFSRDGNGRNQSFINFAADHNFTYKSVFYDTDDELAEALRKGEITAAVSNINRITTDEWVLETFDETPLYMAVRKGDAHTLMLLNDALIALERQEPSWQSALHDKYTSASRSSKLSLTTEEQAYLYSIDKQGKVWTVAANPDRYPYSYLDENGNWAGICVKLFSILAQRAGIRYQLLTCNTRQDYMTLLEDDKADLCLGMYNDLSTAERLHYKLTDPYITAGFSWVMPRSDRTMKTIGTVDPLA
;
A
#
# COMPACT_ATOMS: atom_id res chain seq x y z
N MET A 1 14.08 42.31 -81.16
CA MET A 1 15.04 41.80 -80.19
C MET A 1 14.57 41.79 -78.72
N LYS A 2 13.49 42.46 -78.30
CA LYS A 2 13.03 42.42 -76.89
C LYS A 2 12.08 41.25 -76.51
N ALA A 3 11.51 40.48 -77.42
CA ALA A 3 10.60 39.40 -77.15
C ALA A 3 11.29 38.04 -76.84
N ALA A 4 12.52 37.81 -77.32
CA ALA A 4 13.26 36.60 -77.13
C ALA A 4 13.92 36.46 -75.71
N GLU A 5 14.25 37.62 -75.10
CA GLU A 5 14.85 37.65 -73.79
C GLU A 5 13.85 37.31 -72.63
N HIS A 6 12.56 37.71 -72.84
CA HIS A 6 11.53 37.44 -71.87
C HIS A 6 11.15 35.93 -71.77
N HIS A 7 11.20 35.26 -72.94
CA HIS A 7 10.90 33.77 -72.90
C HIS A 7 12.02 32.99 -72.26
N CYS A 8 13.27 33.37 -72.43
CA CYS A 8 14.39 32.68 -71.82
C CYS A 8 14.42 32.88 -70.28
N PHE A 9 14.02 34.04 -69.78
CA PHE A 9 13.94 34.35 -68.35
C PHE A 9 12.79 33.59 -67.68
N LEU A 10 11.62 33.49 -68.33
CA LEU A 10 10.47 32.79 -67.79
C LEU A 10 10.71 31.27 -67.68
N HIS A 11 11.39 30.65 -68.67
CA HIS A 11 11.76 29.22 -68.59
C HIS A 11 12.83 28.94 -67.55
N ARG A 12 13.76 29.81 -67.31
CA ARG A 12 14.75 29.68 -66.22
C ARG A 12 14.13 29.87 -64.84
N PHE A 13 13.14 30.76 -64.71
CA PHE A 13 12.42 30.95 -63.46
C PHE A 13 11.49 29.78 -63.14
N LEU A 14 10.81 29.22 -64.12
CA LEU A 14 9.98 28.01 -63.97
C LEU A 14 10.80 26.74 -63.66
N ALA A 15 12.00 26.61 -64.23
CA ALA A 15 12.90 25.52 -63.96
C ALA A 15 13.50 25.61 -62.52
N LEU A 16 13.80 26.84 -62.02
CA LEU A 16 14.28 27.06 -60.65
C LEU A 16 13.16 26.83 -59.62
N ALA A 17 11.92 27.23 -59.93
CA ALA A 17 10.78 27.00 -59.06
C ALA A 17 10.41 25.51 -58.99
N ALA A 18 10.53 24.76 -60.08
CA ALA A 18 10.29 23.30 -60.10
C ALA A 18 11.41 22.55 -59.32
N ALA A 19 12.68 23.01 -59.41
CA ALA A 19 13.77 22.43 -58.66
C ALA A 19 13.65 22.73 -57.13
N LEU A 20 13.17 23.90 -56.74
CA LEU A 20 12.90 24.22 -55.35
C LEU A 20 11.69 23.46 -54.77
N LEU A 21 10.67 23.18 -55.56
CA LEU A 21 9.55 22.33 -55.15
C LEU A 21 9.94 20.84 -55.01
N LEU A 22 10.85 20.37 -55.83
CA LEU A 22 11.39 19.00 -55.69
C LEU A 22 12.36 18.84 -54.51
N LEU A 23 13.14 19.88 -54.17
CA LEU A 23 13.94 19.86 -52.93
C LEU A 23 13.13 20.07 -51.67
N GLY A 24 12.04 20.83 -51.70
CA GLY A 24 11.12 21.00 -50.57
C GLY A 24 10.30 19.77 -50.26
N GLY A 25 10.01 18.94 -51.26
CA GLY A 25 9.29 17.68 -51.10
C GLY A 25 10.11 16.54 -50.43
N LEU A 26 11.44 16.65 -50.42
CA LEU A 26 12.31 15.68 -49.78
C LEU A 26 12.52 15.93 -48.25
N ILE A 27 12.16 17.12 -47.75
CA ILE A 27 12.33 17.48 -46.33
C ILE A 27 11.07 17.21 -45.51
N PHE A 28 9.92 16.97 -46.14
CA PHE A 28 8.66 16.60 -45.53
C PHE A 28 8.17 15.21 -45.95
N ALA A 29 9.06 14.21 -46.06
CA ALA A 29 8.61 12.83 -45.93
C ALA A 29 8.19 12.68 -44.46
N PRO A 30 6.89 12.41 -44.14
CA PRO A 30 6.57 11.94 -42.81
C PRO A 30 7.42 10.67 -42.65
N ALA A 31 8.29 10.68 -41.61
CA ALA A 31 8.89 9.44 -41.19
C ALA A 31 7.69 8.49 -40.97
N LEU A 32 7.47 7.57 -41.91
CA LEU A 32 6.66 6.40 -41.69
C LEU A 32 7.37 5.71 -40.52
N SER A 33 6.95 6.04 -39.30
CA SER A 33 7.21 5.21 -38.14
C SER A 33 6.68 3.84 -38.55
N ALA A 34 7.58 2.96 -38.95
CA ALA A 34 7.23 1.56 -39.07
C ALA A 34 6.48 1.21 -37.79
N PRO A 35 5.31 0.56 -37.87
CA PRO A 35 4.70 0.05 -36.69
C PRO A 35 5.79 -0.80 -36.04
N VAL A 36 6.21 -0.41 -34.81
CA VAL A 36 6.98 -1.33 -33.97
C VAL A 36 6.06 -2.53 -33.87
N LEU A 37 6.36 -3.56 -34.63
CA LEU A 37 5.74 -4.87 -34.46
C LEU A 37 6.04 -5.19 -33.01
N ALA A 38 5.03 -5.09 -32.15
CA ALA A 38 5.13 -5.58 -30.80
C ALA A 38 5.68 -7.02 -30.94
N ASP A 39 6.84 -7.26 -30.40
CA ASP A 39 7.45 -8.58 -30.43
C ASP A 39 6.41 -9.55 -29.83
N SER A 40 5.82 -10.37 -30.69
CA SER A 40 4.77 -11.32 -30.30
C SER A 40 5.36 -12.58 -29.67
N THR A 41 6.67 -12.59 -29.43
CA THR A 41 7.33 -13.71 -28.75
C THR A 41 6.90 -13.72 -27.29
N THR A 42 6.35 -14.83 -26.84
CA THR A 42 6.04 -15.05 -25.43
C THR A 42 7.37 -15.14 -24.66
N GLN A 43 7.54 -14.27 -23.69
CA GLN A 43 8.72 -14.29 -22.82
C GLN A 43 8.43 -15.13 -21.58
N THR A 44 9.26 -16.14 -21.31
CA THR A 44 9.18 -16.90 -20.05
C THR A 44 10.12 -16.27 -19.04
N LEU A 45 9.61 -15.89 -17.88
CA LEU A 45 10.39 -15.39 -16.75
C LEU A 45 10.46 -16.47 -15.66
N ARG A 46 11.67 -16.74 -15.18
CA ARG A 46 11.92 -17.60 -14.03
C ARG A 46 11.74 -16.76 -12.77
N VAL A 47 10.76 -17.15 -11.94
CA VAL A 47 10.32 -16.41 -10.77
C VAL A 47 10.93 -17.04 -9.53
N GLY A 48 11.65 -16.26 -8.73
CA GLY A 48 12.07 -16.64 -7.40
C GLY A 48 10.88 -16.61 -6.44
N TYR A 49 10.27 -17.76 -6.22
CA TYR A 49 9.02 -17.89 -5.47
C TYR A 49 9.32 -18.59 -4.14
N TYR A 50 9.79 -17.81 -3.15
CA TYR A 50 10.06 -18.29 -1.79
C TYR A 50 8.81 -18.24 -0.93
N ALA A 51 8.76 -19.08 0.13
CA ALA A 51 7.61 -19.11 1.03
C ALA A 51 7.44 -17.77 1.75
N TYR A 52 6.24 -17.17 1.64
CA TYR A 52 5.93 -15.91 2.30
C TYR A 52 4.42 -15.79 2.49
N ASP A 53 3.97 -15.91 3.74
CA ASP A 53 2.55 -15.99 4.10
C ASP A 53 1.70 -14.86 3.49
N GLY A 54 0.60 -15.26 2.84
CA GLY A 54 -0.31 -14.36 2.14
C GLY A 54 0.22 -13.82 0.81
N PHE A 55 1.54 -13.84 0.60
CA PHE A 55 2.15 -13.35 -0.65
C PHE A 55 2.51 -14.46 -1.62
N ASN A 56 3.29 -15.44 -1.18
CA ASN A 56 3.73 -16.57 -1.99
C ASN A 56 3.36 -17.87 -1.28
N MET A 57 2.41 -18.61 -1.81
CA MET A 57 1.90 -19.83 -1.19
C MET A 57 1.80 -20.96 -2.22
N ILE A 58 1.90 -22.19 -1.74
CA ILE A 58 1.52 -23.40 -2.46
C ILE A 58 0.37 -24.05 -1.68
N ASP A 59 -0.75 -24.27 -2.36
CA ASP A 59 -1.90 -24.92 -1.78
C ASP A 59 -1.68 -26.43 -1.60
N SER A 60 -2.53 -27.08 -0.84
CA SER A 60 -2.40 -28.52 -0.52
C SER A 60 -2.45 -29.45 -1.75
N ASP A 61 -2.97 -28.98 -2.88
CA ASP A 61 -2.99 -29.69 -4.15
C ASP A 61 -1.74 -29.42 -5.02
N GLY A 62 -0.79 -28.62 -4.53
CA GLY A 62 0.44 -28.23 -5.22
C GLY A 62 0.28 -27.04 -6.17
N SER A 63 -0.89 -26.38 -6.22
CA SER A 63 -1.10 -25.18 -7.01
C SER A 63 -0.48 -23.94 -6.34
N TYR A 64 0.05 -23.02 -7.15
CA TYR A 64 0.57 -21.75 -6.66
C TYR A 64 -0.57 -20.78 -6.37
N SER A 65 -0.48 -20.09 -5.25
CA SER A 65 -1.44 -19.08 -4.83
C SER A 65 -0.76 -17.94 -4.08
N GLY A 66 -1.51 -16.92 -3.71
CA GLY A 66 -1.01 -15.77 -2.98
C GLY A 66 -1.05 -14.47 -3.79
N TYR A 67 -0.82 -13.38 -3.08
CA TYR A 67 -0.82 -12.03 -3.64
C TYR A 67 0.08 -11.90 -4.87
N SER A 68 1.33 -12.38 -4.76
CA SER A 68 2.31 -12.28 -5.83
C SER A 68 1.94 -13.14 -7.04
N TYR A 69 1.39 -14.34 -6.81
CA TYR A 69 0.92 -15.19 -7.89
C TYR A 69 -0.17 -14.50 -8.70
N ASP A 70 -1.21 -14.03 -8.03
CA ASP A 70 -2.32 -13.34 -8.69
C ASP A 70 -1.88 -12.05 -9.39
N LEU A 71 -0.95 -11.29 -8.82
CA LEU A 71 -0.36 -10.12 -9.46
C LEU A 71 0.35 -10.49 -10.74
N LEU A 72 1.19 -11.53 -10.73
CA LEU A 72 1.89 -12.02 -11.92
C LEU A 72 0.89 -12.47 -13.00
N GLN A 73 -0.19 -13.18 -12.63
CA GLN A 73 -1.25 -13.56 -13.57
C GLN A 73 -1.97 -12.32 -14.15
N LYS A 74 -2.18 -11.26 -13.36
CA LYS A 74 -2.72 -9.99 -13.87
C LYS A 74 -1.76 -9.34 -14.86
N ILE A 75 -0.48 -9.24 -14.54
CA ILE A 75 0.57 -8.68 -15.41
C ILE A 75 0.64 -9.42 -16.74
N ALA A 76 0.57 -10.76 -16.71
CA ALA A 76 0.62 -11.60 -17.92
C ALA A 76 -0.51 -11.29 -18.92
N ARG A 77 -1.66 -10.81 -18.45
CA ARG A 77 -2.77 -10.42 -19.33
C ARG A 77 -2.45 -9.20 -20.20
N TYR A 78 -1.55 -8.34 -19.75
CA TYR A 78 -1.17 -7.11 -20.45
C TYR A 78 0.12 -7.23 -21.25
N ARG A 79 0.85 -8.32 -21.08
CA ARG A 79 2.08 -8.63 -21.80
C ARG A 79 2.13 -10.14 -22.05
N ASN A 80 2.77 -10.55 -23.12
CA ASN A 80 2.98 -11.96 -23.45
C ASN A 80 4.05 -12.56 -22.54
N ILE A 81 3.74 -12.77 -21.25
CA ILE A 81 4.65 -13.34 -20.26
C ILE A 81 4.10 -14.67 -19.77
N THR A 82 4.97 -15.65 -19.63
CA THR A 82 4.72 -16.89 -18.89
C THR A 82 5.73 -17.02 -17.77
N TYR A 83 5.43 -17.82 -16.76
CA TYR A 83 6.25 -17.92 -15.55
C TYR A 83 6.65 -19.35 -15.24
N GLU A 84 7.90 -19.52 -14.79
CA GLU A 84 8.44 -20.72 -14.19
C GLU A 84 8.83 -20.40 -12.74
N TYR A 85 8.20 -21.07 -11.77
CA TYR A 85 8.38 -20.78 -10.34
C TYR A 85 9.45 -21.67 -9.74
N LEU A 86 10.43 -21.07 -9.02
CA LEU A 86 11.59 -21.76 -8.46
C LEU A 86 11.87 -21.29 -7.03
N GLY A 87 12.40 -22.17 -6.18
CA GLY A 87 12.99 -21.81 -4.89
C GLY A 87 12.00 -21.60 -3.75
N TYR A 88 10.86 -22.29 -3.78
CA TYR A 88 9.82 -22.17 -2.72
C TYR A 88 10.33 -22.57 -1.33
N ASP A 89 11.22 -23.55 -1.25
CA ASP A 89 11.76 -24.06 0.03
C ASP A 89 12.84 -23.17 0.65
N GLY A 90 13.24 -22.10 -0.06
CA GLY A 90 14.21 -21.12 0.41
C GLY A 90 13.55 -19.89 1.03
N ASP A 91 14.39 -18.99 1.54
CA ASP A 91 14.00 -17.69 2.05
C ASP A 91 14.22 -16.54 1.05
N ALA A 92 13.98 -15.29 1.49
CA ALA A 92 14.19 -14.11 0.65
C ALA A 92 15.65 -13.91 0.22
N ASP A 93 16.62 -14.26 1.07
CA ASP A 93 18.04 -14.07 0.78
C ASP A 93 18.55 -15.16 -0.17
N ASP A 94 18.00 -16.38 -0.08
CA ASP A 94 18.22 -17.43 -1.09
C ASP A 94 17.68 -16.98 -2.46
N ALA A 95 16.50 -16.39 -2.53
CA ALA A 95 15.94 -15.83 -3.76
C ALA A 95 16.83 -14.70 -4.32
N VAL A 96 17.34 -13.81 -3.46
CA VAL A 96 18.29 -12.75 -3.86
C VAL A 96 19.56 -13.35 -4.46
N ALA A 97 20.13 -14.41 -3.87
CA ALA A 97 21.31 -15.08 -4.39
C ALA A 97 21.04 -15.76 -5.75
N LEU A 98 19.86 -16.37 -5.93
CA LEU A 98 19.42 -16.94 -7.21
C LEU A 98 19.28 -15.86 -8.29
N LEU A 99 18.71 -14.70 -7.94
CA LEU A 99 18.52 -13.58 -8.85
C LEU A 99 19.86 -12.96 -9.26
N ALA A 100 20.73 -12.68 -8.30
CA ALA A 100 22.07 -12.13 -8.56
C ALA A 100 22.94 -13.06 -9.46
N SER A 101 22.80 -14.38 -9.26
CA SER A 101 23.51 -15.37 -10.09
C SER A 101 22.87 -15.62 -11.46
N GLY A 102 21.71 -15.04 -11.77
CA GLY A 102 21.01 -15.22 -13.04
C GLY A 102 20.30 -16.56 -13.19
N LYS A 103 20.08 -17.29 -12.11
CA LYS A 103 19.28 -18.53 -12.11
C LYS A 103 17.78 -18.25 -12.20
N ILE A 104 17.33 -17.10 -11.72
CA ILE A 104 15.99 -16.55 -11.87
C ILE A 104 16.06 -15.16 -12.49
N ASP A 105 14.93 -14.65 -12.97
CA ASP A 105 14.83 -13.39 -13.70
C ASP A 105 14.11 -12.31 -12.88
N VAL A 106 13.21 -12.72 -11.97
CA VAL A 106 12.42 -11.81 -11.14
C VAL A 106 12.13 -12.42 -9.78
N ILE A 107 12.18 -11.57 -8.75
CA ILE A 107 11.55 -11.83 -7.45
C ILE A 107 10.27 -10.98 -7.41
N PRO A 108 9.09 -11.60 -7.28
CA PRO A 108 7.83 -10.88 -7.44
C PRO A 108 7.50 -9.97 -6.27
N ILE A 109 8.11 -10.20 -5.10
CA ILE A 109 7.88 -9.40 -3.90
C ILE A 109 9.14 -9.40 -3.04
N LEU A 110 9.67 -8.21 -2.77
CA LEU A 110 10.87 -8.05 -1.98
C LEU A 110 10.91 -6.67 -1.32
N ARG A 111 11.40 -6.62 -0.08
CA ARG A 111 11.72 -5.35 0.60
C ARG A 111 12.95 -4.73 -0.08
N LYS A 112 12.85 -3.46 -0.42
CA LYS A 112 13.96 -2.67 -0.96
C LYS A 112 14.84 -2.18 0.19
N THR A 113 16.13 -2.48 0.16
CA THR A 113 17.12 -1.99 1.12
C THR A 113 18.35 -1.45 0.38
N PRO A 114 19.16 -0.55 1.00
CA PRO A 114 20.38 -0.04 0.38
C PRO A 114 21.32 -1.15 -0.11
N GLU A 115 21.50 -2.20 0.69
CA GLU A 115 22.38 -3.34 0.36
C GLU A 115 21.86 -4.10 -0.86
N ARG A 116 20.56 -4.29 -0.96
CA ARG A 116 19.93 -4.95 -2.11
C ARG A 116 19.95 -4.08 -3.36
N GLU A 117 19.88 -2.76 -3.23
CA GLU A 117 20.00 -1.83 -4.36
C GLU A 117 21.39 -1.83 -5.01
N GLU A 118 22.43 -2.27 -4.31
CA GLU A 118 23.76 -2.43 -4.89
C GLU A 118 23.79 -3.54 -5.94
N ILE A 119 23.01 -4.61 -5.78
CA ILE A 119 23.05 -5.83 -6.60
C ILE A 119 21.79 -6.12 -7.39
N LEU A 120 20.69 -5.42 -7.10
CA LEU A 120 19.37 -5.56 -7.74
C LEU A 120 18.85 -4.23 -8.23
N ASP A 121 17.94 -4.28 -9.22
CA ASP A 121 17.11 -3.16 -9.62
C ASP A 121 15.64 -3.48 -9.27
N PHE A 122 14.88 -2.45 -8.87
CA PHE A 122 13.51 -2.57 -8.38
C PHE A 122 12.54 -1.83 -9.29
N THR A 123 11.28 -2.31 -9.34
CA THR A 123 10.21 -1.59 -10.04
C THR A 123 10.05 -0.16 -9.50
N ALA A 124 9.62 0.74 -10.37
CA ALA A 124 9.48 2.16 -10.02
C ALA A 124 8.41 2.41 -8.95
N SER A 125 7.34 1.62 -8.99
CA SER A 125 6.24 1.70 -8.01
C SER A 125 6.25 0.47 -7.11
N PRO A 126 5.88 0.63 -5.83
CA PRO A 126 5.65 -0.51 -4.95
C PRO A 126 4.44 -1.30 -5.44
N ILE A 127 4.47 -2.60 -5.20
CA ILE A 127 3.40 -3.52 -5.58
C ILE A 127 2.49 -3.89 -4.40
N GLY A 128 2.85 -3.48 -3.21
CA GLY A 128 2.12 -3.71 -1.97
C GLY A 128 2.89 -3.16 -0.79
N THR A 129 2.34 -3.36 0.39
CA THR A 129 2.94 -2.95 1.67
C THR A 129 2.78 -4.09 2.67
N VAL A 130 3.80 -4.31 3.48
CA VAL A 130 3.71 -5.17 4.66
C VAL A 130 3.80 -4.32 5.91
N THR A 131 2.88 -4.54 6.84
CA THR A 131 2.87 -3.86 8.13
C THR A 131 3.38 -4.83 9.20
N THR A 132 4.41 -4.44 9.92
CA THR A 132 4.90 -5.14 11.10
C THR A 132 4.07 -4.75 12.31
N MET A 133 3.80 -5.71 13.17
CA MET A 133 3.01 -5.47 14.38
C MET A 133 3.53 -6.26 15.55
N LEU A 134 3.20 -5.76 16.73
CA LEU A 134 3.32 -6.48 18.00
C LEU A 134 1.94 -7.02 18.35
N THR A 135 1.84 -8.34 18.52
CA THR A 135 0.60 -9.00 18.94
C THR A 135 0.73 -9.53 20.35
N VAL A 136 -0.36 -9.55 21.07
CA VAL A 136 -0.51 -10.18 22.39
C VAL A 136 -1.63 -11.19 22.36
N ARG A 137 -1.69 -12.09 23.33
CA ARG A 137 -2.79 -13.06 23.45
C ARG A 137 -4.11 -12.31 23.62
N ALA A 138 -5.15 -12.76 22.91
CA ALA A 138 -6.48 -12.20 23.05
C ALA A 138 -6.95 -12.22 24.51
N GLY A 139 -7.40 -11.08 25.02
CA GLY A 139 -7.85 -10.92 26.41
C GLY A 139 -6.74 -10.60 27.43
N ASP A 140 -5.48 -10.57 27.03
CA ASP A 140 -4.39 -10.12 27.90
C ASP A 140 -4.42 -8.59 28.03
N ARG A 141 -4.59 -8.10 29.24
CA ARG A 141 -4.62 -6.66 29.57
C ARG A 141 -3.50 -6.25 30.50
N SER A 142 -2.49 -7.08 30.65
CA SER A 142 -1.30 -6.75 31.43
C SER A 142 -0.45 -5.68 30.73
N ILE A 143 -0.67 -5.50 29.43
CA ILE A 143 0.00 -4.53 28.57
C ILE A 143 -1.07 -3.72 27.85
N GLU A 144 -0.98 -2.39 27.94
CA GLU A 144 -1.92 -1.46 27.30
C GLU A 144 -1.25 -0.77 26.11
N ALA A 145 -1.97 -0.70 24.98
CA ALA A 145 -1.47 -0.07 23.77
C ALA A 145 -1.06 1.38 24.03
N ARG A 146 0.15 1.74 23.59
CA ARG A 146 0.78 3.08 23.76
C ARG A 146 1.14 3.48 25.19
N GLU A 147 0.89 2.63 26.16
CA GLU A 147 1.37 2.82 27.53
C GLU A 147 2.71 2.10 27.71
N TYR A 148 3.77 2.67 27.14
CA TYR A 148 5.08 2.02 26.97
C TYR A 148 5.75 1.60 28.28
N ASP A 149 5.40 2.22 29.40
CA ASP A 149 5.82 1.79 30.73
C ASP A 149 5.33 0.36 31.07
N THR A 150 4.21 -0.07 30.47
CA THR A 150 3.68 -1.42 30.63
C THR A 150 4.42 -2.46 29.80
N TYR A 151 5.27 -2.01 28.85
CA TYR A 151 6.04 -2.89 27.96
C TYR A 151 7.37 -3.34 28.60
N ASP A 152 7.81 -2.65 29.67
CA ASP A 152 9.07 -2.95 30.32
C ASP A 152 9.13 -4.39 30.84
N GLY A 153 10.18 -5.09 30.41
CA GLY A 153 10.46 -6.47 30.83
C GLY A 153 9.57 -7.54 30.20
N MET A 154 8.68 -7.19 29.23
CA MET A 154 7.91 -8.19 28.52
C MET A 154 8.79 -9.21 27.81
N VAL A 155 8.28 -10.43 27.63
CA VAL A 155 8.94 -11.49 26.87
C VAL A 155 8.40 -11.46 25.45
N VAL A 156 9.26 -11.07 24.50
CA VAL A 156 8.89 -10.91 23.09
C VAL A 156 9.43 -12.06 22.26
N GLY A 157 8.54 -12.72 21.53
CA GLY A 157 8.89 -13.76 20.59
C GLY A 157 9.20 -13.20 19.20
N PHE A 158 10.20 -13.80 18.56
CA PHE A 158 10.66 -13.47 17.22
C PHE A 158 10.78 -14.74 16.38
N SER A 159 10.45 -14.66 15.10
CA SER A 159 10.83 -15.70 14.14
C SER A 159 12.29 -15.49 13.71
N ARG A 160 13.08 -16.59 13.60
CA ARG A 160 14.47 -16.52 13.13
C ARG A 160 14.57 -15.94 11.71
N ASP A 161 13.62 -16.27 10.85
CA ASP A 161 13.57 -15.81 9.46
C ASP A 161 12.98 -14.39 9.32
N GLY A 162 12.58 -13.78 10.44
CA GLY A 162 11.93 -12.47 10.49
C GLY A 162 12.90 -11.27 10.48
N ASN A 163 14.11 -11.36 9.93
CA ASN A 163 15.18 -10.37 10.06
C ASN A 163 14.71 -8.92 9.93
N GLY A 164 13.98 -8.58 8.85
CA GLY A 164 13.50 -7.21 8.63
C GLY A 164 12.49 -6.75 9.69
N ARG A 165 11.48 -7.57 10.00
CA ARG A 165 10.45 -7.23 11.01
C ARG A 165 11.02 -7.22 12.43
N ASN A 166 11.97 -8.11 12.72
CA ASN A 166 12.65 -8.14 14.01
C ASN A 166 13.43 -6.83 14.23
N GLN A 167 14.15 -6.36 13.19
CA GLN A 167 14.86 -5.08 13.25
C GLN A 167 13.91 -3.89 13.43
N SER A 168 12.77 -3.91 12.76
CA SER A 168 11.74 -2.87 12.92
C SER A 168 11.24 -2.79 14.36
N PHE A 169 11.02 -3.95 15.03
CA PHE A 169 10.66 -3.96 16.44
C PHE A 169 11.79 -3.45 17.35
N ILE A 170 13.04 -3.83 17.08
CA ILE A 170 14.20 -3.35 17.85
C ILE A 170 14.27 -1.82 17.79
N ASN A 171 14.07 -1.24 16.61
CA ASN A 171 14.04 0.22 16.44
C ASN A 171 12.85 0.83 17.20
N PHE A 172 11.67 0.24 17.07
CA PHE A 172 10.47 0.68 17.77
C PHE A 172 10.66 0.70 19.30
N ALA A 173 11.23 -0.37 19.87
CA ALA A 173 11.51 -0.45 21.30
C ALA A 173 12.52 0.62 21.75
N ALA A 174 13.56 0.87 20.94
CA ALA A 174 14.55 1.90 21.20
C ALA A 174 13.95 3.31 21.16
N ASP A 175 13.10 3.59 20.17
CA ASP A 175 12.44 4.89 19.99
C ASP A 175 11.48 5.22 21.17
N HIS A 176 10.88 4.20 21.76
CA HIS A 176 9.96 4.34 22.90
C HIS A 176 10.59 4.03 24.26
N ASN A 177 11.90 3.75 24.31
CA ASN A 177 12.72 3.58 25.52
C ASN A 177 12.23 2.51 26.50
N PHE A 178 11.65 1.40 26.03
CA PHE A 178 11.29 0.27 26.88
C PHE A 178 12.23 -0.94 26.68
N THR A 179 12.31 -1.80 27.70
CA THR A 179 13.16 -2.99 27.72
C THR A 179 12.33 -4.26 27.54
N TYR A 180 12.93 -5.30 26.96
CA TYR A 180 12.25 -6.59 26.73
C TYR A 180 13.26 -7.74 26.76
N LYS A 181 12.73 -8.99 26.84
CA LYS A 181 13.50 -10.23 26.71
C LYS A 181 13.14 -10.91 25.40
N SER A 182 14.13 -11.24 24.59
CA SER A 182 13.92 -11.89 23.29
C SER A 182 13.88 -13.41 23.42
N VAL A 183 12.94 -14.05 22.74
CA VAL A 183 12.89 -15.50 22.53
C VAL A 183 12.71 -15.74 21.01
N PHE A 184 13.51 -16.67 20.45
CA PHE A 184 13.49 -16.95 19.00
C PHE A 184 12.90 -18.33 18.73
N TYR A 185 12.02 -18.38 17.73
CA TYR A 185 11.35 -19.59 17.23
C TYR A 185 11.76 -19.86 15.79
N ASP A 186 11.82 -21.12 15.41
CA ASP A 186 12.24 -21.51 14.06
C ASP A 186 11.13 -21.24 13.03
N THR A 187 9.88 -21.34 13.44
CA THR A 187 8.73 -21.06 12.59
C THR A 187 7.77 -20.05 13.22
N ASP A 188 7.00 -19.39 12.38
CA ASP A 188 5.93 -18.52 12.83
C ASP A 188 4.80 -19.29 13.54
N ASP A 189 4.60 -20.59 13.24
CA ASP A 189 3.62 -21.43 13.93
C ASP A 189 4.02 -21.74 15.37
N GLU A 190 5.30 -22.04 15.60
CA GLU A 190 5.84 -22.18 16.95
C GLU A 190 5.72 -20.90 17.75
N LEU A 191 6.00 -19.75 17.12
CA LEU A 191 5.85 -18.43 17.72
C LEU A 191 4.42 -18.15 18.16
N ALA A 192 3.42 -18.44 17.30
CA ALA A 192 2.01 -18.25 17.64
C ALA A 192 1.56 -19.21 18.75
N GLU A 193 2.01 -20.47 18.71
CA GLU A 193 1.69 -21.44 19.75
C GLU A 193 2.25 -21.03 21.11
N ALA A 194 3.49 -20.51 21.15
CA ALA A 194 4.11 -19.99 22.37
C ALA A 194 3.33 -18.80 22.94
N LEU A 195 2.88 -17.87 22.07
CA LEU A 195 2.02 -16.76 22.48
C LEU A 195 0.69 -17.27 23.05
N ARG A 196 0.05 -18.20 22.36
CA ARG A 196 -1.23 -18.80 22.79
C ARG A 196 -1.11 -19.51 24.15
N LYS A 197 0.00 -20.22 24.41
CA LYS A 197 0.29 -20.86 25.69
C LYS A 197 0.68 -19.90 26.80
N GLY A 198 1.01 -18.65 26.48
CA GLY A 198 1.52 -17.67 27.44
C GLY A 198 2.98 -17.89 27.83
N GLU A 199 3.76 -18.61 27.02
CA GLU A 199 5.21 -18.77 27.20
C GLU A 199 5.97 -17.47 26.90
N ILE A 200 5.39 -16.63 26.04
CA ILE A 200 5.79 -15.27 25.73
C ILE A 200 4.62 -14.30 25.95
N THR A 201 4.95 -13.03 26.21
CA THR A 201 3.96 -11.98 26.45
C THR A 201 3.45 -11.40 25.14
N ALA A 202 4.35 -11.19 24.18
CA ALA A 202 4.06 -10.60 22.90
C ALA A 202 4.83 -11.28 21.76
N ALA A 203 4.35 -11.18 20.54
CA ALA A 203 5.00 -11.71 19.35
C ALA A 203 5.15 -10.63 18.28
N VAL A 204 6.31 -10.57 17.62
CA VAL A 204 6.52 -9.74 16.43
C VAL A 204 6.01 -10.48 15.20
N SER A 205 4.98 -9.92 14.58
CA SER A 205 4.25 -10.55 13.48
C SER A 205 4.03 -9.57 12.32
N ASN A 206 3.37 -10.01 11.27
CA ASN A 206 2.90 -9.15 10.18
C ASN A 206 1.38 -9.27 10.02
N ILE A 207 0.77 -8.30 9.32
CA ILE A 207 -0.68 -8.19 9.19
C ILE A 207 -1.35 -9.41 8.54
N ASN A 208 -0.61 -10.19 7.77
CA ASN A 208 -1.15 -11.34 7.06
C ASN A 208 -1.39 -12.54 7.97
N ARG A 209 -0.87 -12.48 9.20
CA ARG A 209 -0.84 -13.61 10.13
C ARG A 209 -1.71 -13.47 11.39
N ILE A 210 -2.52 -12.43 11.52
CA ILE A 210 -3.36 -12.27 12.71
C ILE A 210 -4.34 -13.42 12.82
N THR A 211 -4.31 -14.13 13.96
CA THR A 211 -5.29 -15.15 14.33
C THR A 211 -6.39 -14.54 15.21
N THR A 212 -7.48 -15.29 15.41
CA THR A 212 -8.57 -14.88 16.32
C THR A 212 -8.16 -14.88 17.80
N ASP A 213 -7.04 -15.52 18.12
CA ASP A 213 -6.54 -15.68 19.50
C ASP A 213 -5.48 -14.63 19.86
N GLU A 214 -5.23 -13.70 18.95
CA GLU A 214 -4.25 -12.62 19.11
C GLU A 214 -4.91 -11.24 18.94
N TRP A 215 -4.41 -10.27 19.70
CA TRP A 215 -4.72 -8.86 19.53
C TRP A 215 -3.51 -8.11 19.04
N VAL A 216 -3.73 -7.19 18.14
CA VAL A 216 -2.69 -6.23 17.74
C VAL A 216 -2.56 -5.20 18.86
N LEU A 217 -1.39 -5.19 19.49
CA LEU A 217 -1.03 -4.20 20.50
C LEU A 217 -0.52 -2.92 19.83
N GLU A 218 0.40 -3.07 18.86
CA GLU A 218 0.99 -1.97 18.10
C GLU A 218 1.16 -2.35 16.63
N THR A 219 1.07 -1.33 15.77
CA THR A 219 1.48 -1.40 14.37
C THR A 219 2.61 -0.41 14.13
N PHE A 220 3.67 -0.87 13.52
CA PHE A 220 4.83 -0.04 13.19
C PHE A 220 5.48 -0.56 11.91
N ASP A 221 6.25 0.29 11.23
CA ASP A 221 6.97 -0.03 10.01
C ASP A 221 6.07 -0.56 8.88
N GLU A 222 5.39 0.35 8.20
CA GLU A 222 4.77 0.07 6.90
C GLU A 222 5.85 0.08 5.83
N THR A 223 6.30 -1.12 5.45
CA THR A 223 7.35 -1.26 4.44
C THR A 223 6.76 -1.51 3.06
N PRO A 224 7.05 -0.66 2.07
CA PRO A 224 6.67 -0.92 0.68
C PRO A 224 7.48 -2.08 0.11
N LEU A 225 6.80 -2.92 -0.67
CA LEU A 225 7.34 -4.09 -1.32
C LEU A 225 7.36 -3.87 -2.84
N TYR A 226 8.39 -4.38 -3.50
CA TYR A 226 8.65 -4.18 -4.92
C TYR A 226 8.93 -5.49 -5.62
N MET A 227 8.77 -5.53 -6.95
CA MET A 227 9.42 -6.56 -7.76
C MET A 227 10.88 -6.20 -7.93
N ALA A 228 11.73 -7.21 -7.92
CA ALA A 228 13.18 -7.04 -8.13
C ALA A 228 13.64 -7.85 -9.33
N VAL A 229 14.59 -7.27 -10.07
CA VAL A 229 15.33 -7.92 -11.16
C VAL A 229 16.82 -7.81 -10.88
N ARG A 230 17.64 -8.60 -11.59
CA ARG A 230 19.11 -8.51 -11.49
C ARG A 230 19.59 -7.12 -11.89
N LYS A 231 20.62 -6.64 -11.21
CA LYS A 231 21.25 -5.35 -11.50
C LYS A 231 21.63 -5.23 -12.97
N GLY A 232 21.16 -4.16 -13.61
CA GLY A 232 21.41 -3.88 -15.02
C GLY A 232 20.51 -4.62 -16.02
N ASP A 233 19.55 -5.44 -15.57
CA ASP A 233 18.56 -6.05 -16.46
C ASP A 233 17.43 -5.04 -16.80
N ALA A 234 17.81 -4.05 -17.60
CA ALA A 234 16.91 -2.97 -18.00
C ALA A 234 15.73 -3.48 -18.84
N HIS A 235 15.90 -4.58 -19.58
CA HIS A 235 14.83 -5.15 -20.42
C HIS A 235 13.69 -5.70 -19.57
N THR A 236 13.99 -6.59 -18.63
CA THR A 236 13.00 -7.19 -17.74
C THR A 236 12.37 -6.12 -16.83
N LEU A 237 13.18 -5.19 -16.31
CA LEU A 237 12.68 -4.09 -15.49
C LEU A 237 11.67 -3.19 -16.24
N MET A 238 11.99 -2.82 -17.49
CA MET A 238 11.10 -2.01 -18.32
C MET A 238 9.79 -2.76 -18.62
N LEU A 239 9.90 -4.05 -18.96
CA LEU A 239 8.74 -4.91 -19.22
C LEU A 239 7.77 -4.94 -18.01
N LEU A 240 8.31 -5.12 -16.80
CA LEU A 240 7.51 -5.16 -15.57
C LEU A 240 6.91 -3.79 -15.24
N ASN A 241 7.68 -2.71 -15.35
CA ASN A 241 7.16 -1.36 -15.12
C ASN A 241 6.03 -0.99 -16.09
N ASP A 242 6.20 -1.28 -17.38
CA ASP A 242 5.18 -1.04 -18.40
C ASP A 242 3.91 -1.88 -18.15
N ALA A 243 4.08 -3.11 -17.66
CA ALA A 243 2.96 -3.96 -17.32
C ALA A 243 2.20 -3.47 -16.08
N LEU A 244 2.92 -3.00 -15.06
CA LEU A 244 2.31 -2.37 -13.87
C LEU A 244 1.55 -1.08 -14.24
N ILE A 245 2.12 -0.24 -15.10
CA ILE A 245 1.44 0.96 -15.60
C ILE A 245 0.17 0.59 -16.37
N ALA A 246 0.22 -0.45 -17.20
CA ALA A 246 -0.96 -0.91 -17.93
C ALA A 246 -2.03 -1.45 -16.96
N LEU A 247 -1.64 -2.24 -15.97
CA LEU A 247 -2.52 -2.76 -14.93
C LEU A 247 -3.19 -1.61 -14.16
N GLU A 248 -2.41 -0.62 -13.68
CA GLU A 248 -2.93 0.55 -12.95
C GLU A 248 -3.96 1.34 -13.76
N ARG A 249 -3.75 1.48 -15.06
CA ARG A 249 -4.70 2.18 -15.95
C ARG A 249 -6.00 1.41 -16.19
N GLN A 250 -5.94 0.09 -16.24
CA GLN A 250 -7.10 -0.76 -16.56
C GLN A 250 -7.84 -1.21 -15.30
N GLU A 251 -7.14 -1.44 -14.22
CA GLU A 251 -7.67 -1.91 -12.95
C GLU A 251 -7.13 -1.03 -11.80
N PRO A 252 -7.54 0.25 -11.64
CA PRO A 252 -6.95 1.17 -10.65
C PRO A 252 -7.02 0.69 -9.19
N SER A 253 -7.95 -0.21 -8.87
CA SER A 253 -8.10 -0.79 -7.53
C SER A 253 -7.46 -2.17 -7.38
N TRP A 254 -6.55 -2.57 -8.27
CA TRP A 254 -5.96 -3.91 -8.25
C TRP A 254 -5.21 -4.23 -6.94
N GLN A 255 -4.49 -3.24 -6.35
CA GLN A 255 -3.77 -3.42 -5.10
C GLN A 255 -4.72 -3.68 -3.94
N SER A 256 -5.75 -2.86 -3.78
CA SER A 256 -6.75 -3.05 -2.73
C SER A 256 -7.52 -4.36 -2.90
N ALA A 257 -7.86 -4.72 -4.13
CA ALA A 257 -8.55 -5.99 -4.41
C ALA A 257 -7.70 -7.22 -4.03
N LEU A 258 -6.40 -7.21 -4.34
CA LEU A 258 -5.49 -8.28 -3.93
C LEU A 258 -5.24 -8.27 -2.42
N HIS A 259 -5.07 -7.09 -1.83
CA HIS A 259 -4.93 -6.95 -0.39
C HIS A 259 -6.15 -7.52 0.34
N ASP A 260 -7.36 -7.14 -0.07
CA ASP A 260 -8.60 -7.64 0.51
C ASP A 260 -8.74 -9.16 0.35
N LYS A 261 -8.33 -9.71 -0.79
CA LYS A 261 -8.37 -11.16 -1.02
C LYS A 261 -7.48 -11.93 -0.05
N TYR A 262 -6.26 -11.44 0.21
CA TYR A 262 -5.24 -12.20 0.95
C TYR A 262 -5.08 -11.79 2.41
N THR A 263 -5.51 -10.60 2.81
CA THR A 263 -5.52 -10.15 4.21
C THR A 263 -6.85 -10.40 4.92
N SER A 264 -7.98 -10.33 4.22
CA SER A 264 -9.29 -10.54 4.84
C SER A 264 -9.63 -12.02 5.07
N ALA A 265 -8.99 -12.95 4.37
CA ALA A 265 -9.19 -14.40 4.61
C ALA A 265 -8.71 -14.83 6.00
N SER A 266 -7.72 -14.16 6.57
CA SER A 266 -7.24 -14.39 7.93
C SER A 266 -8.06 -13.64 9.01
N ARG A 267 -8.95 -12.73 8.60
CA ARG A 267 -9.79 -11.97 9.54
C ARG A 267 -11.13 -12.66 9.71
N SER A 268 -11.31 -13.26 10.88
CA SER A 268 -12.66 -13.61 11.35
C SER A 268 -13.62 -12.44 11.08
N SER A 269 -14.76 -12.71 10.47
CA SER A 269 -15.80 -11.70 10.19
C SER A 269 -16.43 -11.11 11.46
N LYS A 270 -16.00 -11.56 12.63
CA LYS A 270 -16.46 -11.09 13.94
C LYS A 270 -15.41 -10.18 14.56
N LEU A 271 -15.85 -9.10 15.19
CA LEU A 271 -15.01 -8.31 16.08
C LEU A 271 -14.56 -9.20 17.24
N SER A 272 -13.26 -9.28 17.49
CA SER A 272 -12.73 -9.93 18.68
C SER A 272 -12.87 -8.97 19.86
N LEU A 273 -14.01 -9.02 20.52
CA LEU A 273 -14.32 -8.19 21.68
C LEU A 273 -14.06 -8.95 22.96
N THR A 274 -13.48 -8.29 23.95
CA THR A 274 -13.37 -8.82 25.32
C THR A 274 -14.75 -8.96 25.97
N THR A 275 -14.79 -9.68 27.07
CA THR A 275 -16.01 -9.81 27.87
C THR A 275 -16.51 -8.46 28.37
N GLU A 276 -15.60 -7.54 28.76
CA GLU A 276 -15.94 -6.20 29.22
C GLU A 276 -16.43 -5.32 28.07
N GLU A 277 -15.82 -5.38 26.90
CA GLU A 277 -16.28 -4.65 25.71
C GLU A 277 -17.65 -5.12 25.25
N GLN A 278 -17.88 -6.45 25.27
CA GLN A 278 -19.18 -7.03 24.99
C GLN A 278 -20.23 -6.54 26.01
N ALA A 279 -19.88 -6.57 27.31
CA ALA A 279 -20.76 -6.09 28.37
C ALA A 279 -21.05 -4.59 28.25
N TYR A 280 -20.04 -3.80 27.87
CA TYR A 280 -20.18 -2.37 27.63
C TYR A 280 -21.12 -2.10 26.44
N LEU A 281 -20.90 -2.74 25.30
CA LEU A 281 -21.76 -2.61 24.12
C LEU A 281 -23.21 -3.06 24.42
N TYR A 282 -23.37 -4.17 25.15
CA TYR A 282 -24.66 -4.63 25.59
C TYR A 282 -25.36 -3.60 26.51
N SER A 283 -24.61 -2.98 27.43
CA SER A 283 -25.15 -1.95 28.32
C SER A 283 -25.63 -0.71 27.55
N ILE A 284 -24.88 -0.29 26.53
CA ILE A 284 -25.22 0.84 25.64
C ILE A 284 -26.50 0.52 24.84
N ASP A 285 -26.58 -0.66 24.27
CA ASP A 285 -27.78 -1.08 23.51
C ASP A 285 -29.00 -1.17 24.40
N LYS A 286 -28.88 -1.74 25.61
CA LYS A 286 -29.93 -1.81 26.58
C LYS A 286 -30.42 -0.44 27.04
N GLN A 287 -29.57 0.56 27.14
CA GLN A 287 -29.91 1.95 27.43
C GLN A 287 -30.57 2.67 26.24
N GLY A 288 -30.55 2.05 25.07
CA GLY A 288 -31.08 2.67 23.86
C GLY A 288 -30.21 3.79 23.32
N LYS A 289 -28.93 3.87 23.71
CA LYS A 289 -28.02 4.96 23.28
C LYS A 289 -27.83 4.94 21.76
N VAL A 290 -27.97 6.12 21.16
CA VAL A 290 -27.62 6.39 19.77
C VAL A 290 -26.38 7.28 19.80
N TRP A 291 -25.28 6.79 19.21
CA TRP A 291 -24.03 7.55 19.15
C TRP A 291 -24.17 8.72 18.19
N THR A 292 -23.65 9.85 18.59
CA THR A 292 -23.57 11.05 17.76
C THR A 292 -22.17 11.18 17.20
N VAL A 293 -22.06 11.10 15.87
CA VAL A 293 -20.77 11.00 15.16
C VAL A 293 -20.62 12.19 14.24
N ALA A 294 -19.65 13.05 14.52
CA ALA A 294 -19.37 14.22 13.70
C ALA A 294 -18.54 13.85 12.47
N ALA A 295 -18.94 14.38 11.31
CA ALA A 295 -18.26 14.18 10.04
C ALA A 295 -18.33 15.45 9.17
N ASN A 296 -17.27 15.71 8.40
CA ASN A 296 -17.23 16.84 7.48
C ASN A 296 -17.88 16.44 6.14
N PRO A 297 -18.87 17.20 5.65
CA PRO A 297 -19.59 16.89 4.42
C PRO A 297 -18.82 17.21 3.13
N ASP A 298 -17.69 17.94 3.21
CA ASP A 298 -16.97 18.46 2.07
C ASP A 298 -15.52 17.90 1.93
N ARG A 299 -15.21 16.76 2.59
CA ARG A 299 -13.88 16.14 2.55
C ARG A 299 -13.82 14.92 1.63
N TYR A 300 -14.09 15.12 0.35
CA TYR A 300 -13.89 14.05 -0.65
C TYR A 300 -12.42 13.61 -0.71
N PRO A 301 -12.09 12.31 -0.75
CA PRO A 301 -12.97 11.12 -0.74
C PRO A 301 -13.23 10.55 0.67
N TYR A 302 -12.86 11.25 1.73
CA TYR A 302 -12.88 10.72 3.11
C TYR A 302 -14.27 10.73 3.73
N SER A 303 -14.94 11.89 3.73
CA SER A 303 -16.33 12.06 4.17
C SER A 303 -16.97 13.17 3.37
N TYR A 304 -18.14 12.93 2.79
CA TYR A 304 -18.84 13.92 1.97
C TYR A 304 -20.33 13.55 1.83
N LEU A 305 -21.13 14.51 1.37
CA LEU A 305 -22.49 14.23 0.93
C LEU A 305 -22.49 13.98 -0.58
N ASP A 306 -23.11 12.90 -1.02
CA ASP A 306 -23.29 12.59 -2.43
C ASP A 306 -24.33 13.51 -3.10
N GLU A 307 -24.54 13.37 -4.41
CA GLU A 307 -25.48 14.16 -5.19
C GLU A 307 -26.94 14.07 -4.67
N ASN A 308 -27.26 13.03 -3.91
CA ASN A 308 -28.58 12.80 -3.30
C ASN A 308 -28.66 13.30 -1.85
N GLY A 309 -27.58 13.88 -1.32
CA GLY A 309 -27.49 14.33 0.06
C GLY A 309 -27.24 13.21 1.08
N ASN A 310 -26.81 12.02 0.64
CA ASN A 310 -26.45 10.93 1.52
C ASN A 310 -24.97 11.00 1.91
N TRP A 311 -24.70 10.63 3.15
CA TRP A 311 -23.31 10.49 3.61
C TRP A 311 -22.56 9.40 2.88
N ALA A 312 -21.38 9.74 2.38
CA ALA A 312 -20.49 8.86 1.64
C ALA A 312 -19.02 9.12 2.03
N GLY A 313 -18.12 8.26 1.53
CA GLY A 313 -16.68 8.40 1.74
C GLY A 313 -16.08 7.29 2.58
N ILE A 314 -14.75 7.21 2.56
CA ILE A 314 -13.99 6.11 3.16
C ILE A 314 -14.22 6.02 4.67
N CYS A 315 -14.13 7.16 5.39
CA CYS A 315 -14.31 7.20 6.84
C CYS A 315 -15.75 6.84 7.24
N VAL A 316 -16.74 7.36 6.51
CA VAL A 316 -18.15 7.06 6.76
C VAL A 316 -18.44 5.57 6.54
N LYS A 317 -17.94 5.00 5.45
CA LYS A 317 -18.15 3.59 5.12
C LYS A 317 -17.48 2.67 6.12
N LEU A 318 -16.22 2.98 6.51
CA LEU A 318 -15.50 2.22 7.52
C LEU A 318 -16.26 2.22 8.86
N PHE A 319 -16.66 3.41 9.34
CA PHE A 319 -17.39 3.52 10.58
C PHE A 319 -18.73 2.77 10.52
N SER A 320 -19.46 2.88 9.41
CA SER A 320 -20.73 2.17 9.23
C SER A 320 -20.55 0.64 9.35
N ILE A 321 -19.48 0.07 8.81
CA ILE A 321 -19.17 -1.36 8.92
C ILE A 321 -18.83 -1.73 10.37
N LEU A 322 -18.02 -0.92 11.05
CA LEU A 322 -17.66 -1.15 12.45
C LEU A 322 -18.89 -1.06 13.35
N ALA A 323 -19.72 -0.04 13.19
CA ALA A 323 -20.95 0.15 13.95
C ALA A 323 -21.94 -0.99 13.75
N GLN A 324 -22.11 -1.46 12.51
CA GLN A 324 -22.95 -2.61 12.20
C GLN A 324 -22.44 -3.89 12.90
N ARG A 325 -21.12 -4.14 12.87
CA ARG A 325 -20.52 -5.32 13.50
C ARG A 325 -20.56 -5.28 15.02
N ALA A 326 -20.45 -4.07 15.60
CA ALA A 326 -20.52 -3.86 17.04
C ALA A 326 -21.96 -3.71 17.58
N GLY A 327 -22.97 -3.68 16.71
CA GLY A 327 -24.36 -3.43 17.10
C GLY A 327 -24.60 -1.99 17.58
N ILE A 328 -23.78 -1.03 17.18
CA ILE A 328 -23.87 0.38 17.57
C ILE A 328 -24.89 1.11 16.69
N ARG A 329 -25.88 1.74 17.30
CA ARG A 329 -26.77 2.69 16.63
C ARG A 329 -26.14 4.07 16.65
N TYR A 330 -26.18 4.80 15.53
CA TYR A 330 -25.55 6.11 15.42
C TYR A 330 -26.32 7.05 14.50
N GLN A 331 -26.03 8.34 14.64
CA GLN A 331 -26.43 9.41 13.73
C GLN A 331 -25.21 10.24 13.37
N LEU A 332 -25.15 10.72 12.12
CA LEU A 332 -24.07 11.60 11.67
C LEU A 332 -24.47 13.06 11.86
N LEU A 333 -23.56 13.86 12.42
CA LEU A 333 -23.66 15.32 12.52
C LEU A 333 -22.71 15.96 11.53
N THR A 334 -23.22 16.99 10.85
CA THR A 334 -22.41 17.84 9.97
C THR A 334 -21.47 18.72 10.79
N CYS A 335 -20.20 18.73 10.40
CA CYS A 335 -19.14 19.49 11.00
C CYS A 335 -18.20 20.01 9.91
N ASN A 336 -18.13 21.33 9.72
CA ASN A 336 -17.45 21.91 8.55
C ASN A 336 -16.00 22.28 8.82
N THR A 337 -15.64 22.58 10.06
CA THR A 337 -14.30 23.02 10.42
C THR A 337 -13.70 22.20 11.57
N ARG A 338 -12.35 22.24 11.70
CA ARG A 338 -11.67 21.63 12.85
C ARG A 338 -12.17 22.17 14.18
N GLN A 339 -12.45 23.48 14.24
CA GLN A 339 -12.95 24.11 15.46
C GLN A 339 -14.32 23.58 15.87
N ASP A 340 -15.18 23.28 14.88
CA ASP A 340 -16.49 22.69 15.16
C ASP A 340 -16.36 21.30 15.79
N TYR A 341 -15.40 20.46 15.28
CA TYR A 341 -15.11 19.16 15.89
C TYR A 341 -14.71 19.29 17.35
N MET A 342 -13.81 20.23 17.68
CA MET A 342 -13.37 20.45 19.05
C MET A 342 -14.53 20.88 19.94
N THR A 343 -15.31 21.84 19.49
CA THR A 343 -16.49 22.33 20.22
C THR A 343 -17.52 21.23 20.46
N LEU A 344 -17.76 20.36 19.48
CA LEU A 344 -18.69 19.25 19.62
C LEU A 344 -18.24 18.21 20.64
N LEU A 345 -16.91 17.93 20.70
CA LEU A 345 -16.35 17.01 21.70
C LEU A 345 -16.32 17.64 23.10
N GLU A 346 -15.87 18.91 23.22
CA GLU A 346 -15.81 19.63 24.51
C GLU A 346 -17.20 19.84 25.13
N ASP A 347 -18.21 20.04 24.31
CA ASP A 347 -19.60 20.23 24.76
C ASP A 347 -20.36 18.89 24.95
N ASP A 348 -19.71 17.74 24.84
CA ASP A 348 -20.33 16.39 24.87
C ASP A 348 -21.48 16.21 23.85
N LYS A 349 -21.43 16.96 22.74
CA LYS A 349 -22.45 16.91 21.67
C LYS A 349 -22.15 15.84 20.62
N ALA A 350 -20.91 15.40 20.53
CA ALA A 350 -20.48 14.27 19.71
C ALA A 350 -19.75 13.24 20.58
N ASP A 351 -20.10 11.97 20.39
CA ASP A 351 -19.39 10.84 21.03
C ASP A 351 -18.10 10.52 20.27
N LEU A 352 -18.04 10.83 18.96
CA LEU A 352 -16.94 10.51 18.08
C LEU A 352 -16.85 11.50 16.92
N CYS A 353 -15.61 11.75 16.44
CA CYS A 353 -15.34 12.53 15.23
C CYS A 353 -14.59 11.69 14.21
N LEU A 354 -15.07 11.66 12.95
CA LEU A 354 -14.46 10.93 11.86
C LEU A 354 -13.38 11.75 11.16
N GLY A 355 -12.26 11.10 10.78
CA GLY A 355 -11.25 11.67 9.91
C GLY A 355 -10.39 12.75 10.58
N MET A 356 -10.10 12.61 11.86
CA MET A 356 -9.17 13.47 12.56
C MET A 356 -7.72 13.12 12.20
N TYR A 357 -6.83 14.10 12.23
CA TYR A 357 -5.40 13.85 12.08
C TYR A 357 -4.84 13.18 13.34
N ASN A 358 -3.84 12.31 13.17
CA ASN A 358 -3.13 11.70 14.26
C ASN A 358 -2.12 12.70 14.88
N ASP A 359 -2.63 13.69 15.58
CA ASP A 359 -1.89 14.72 16.29
C ASP A 359 -2.04 14.50 17.80
N LEU A 360 -1.15 13.66 18.35
CA LEU A 360 -1.14 13.28 19.76
C LEU A 360 -0.96 14.49 20.67
N SER A 361 -0.12 15.47 20.28
CA SER A 361 0.12 16.65 21.09
C SER A 361 -1.12 17.52 21.26
N THR A 362 -1.92 17.63 20.22
CA THR A 362 -3.22 18.32 20.26
C THR A 362 -4.25 17.51 21.03
N ALA A 363 -4.26 16.19 20.88
CA ALA A 363 -5.15 15.31 21.61
C ALA A 363 -4.95 15.40 23.14
N GLU A 364 -3.70 15.31 23.59
CA GLU A 364 -3.36 15.48 25.01
C GLU A 364 -3.77 16.84 25.58
N ARG A 365 -3.45 17.91 24.85
CA ARG A 365 -3.78 19.28 25.27
C ARG A 365 -5.28 19.52 25.39
N LEU A 366 -6.08 18.88 24.54
CA LEU A 366 -7.54 19.05 24.47
C LEU A 366 -8.30 17.90 25.13
N HIS A 367 -7.60 16.99 25.81
CA HIS A 367 -8.17 15.89 26.60
C HIS A 367 -9.10 14.95 25.85
N TYR A 368 -8.82 14.67 24.56
CA TYR A 368 -9.51 13.61 23.80
C TYR A 368 -8.55 12.48 23.41
N LYS A 369 -9.08 11.30 23.16
CA LYS A 369 -8.33 10.13 22.72
C LYS A 369 -8.44 9.96 21.21
N LEU A 370 -7.33 9.57 20.57
CA LEU A 370 -7.29 9.15 19.17
C LEU A 370 -7.30 7.63 19.10
N THR A 371 -7.97 7.09 18.09
CA THR A 371 -7.80 5.69 17.68
C THR A 371 -6.47 5.55 16.95
N ASP A 372 -6.07 4.31 16.66
CA ASP A 372 -4.98 4.09 15.71
C ASP A 372 -5.31 4.70 14.34
N PRO A 373 -4.29 5.21 13.63
CA PRO A 373 -4.48 5.68 12.27
C PRO A 373 -5.01 4.57 11.37
N TYR A 374 -6.09 4.83 10.66
CA TYR A 374 -6.71 3.86 9.76
C TYR A 374 -6.61 4.26 8.28
N ILE A 375 -6.06 5.44 7.98
CA ILE A 375 -5.79 5.94 6.63
C ILE A 375 -4.52 6.78 6.65
N THR A 376 -3.64 6.56 5.66
CA THR A 376 -2.51 7.46 5.38
C THR A 376 -2.84 8.30 4.14
N ALA A 377 -2.72 9.63 4.27
CA ALA A 377 -2.93 10.56 3.16
C ALA A 377 -1.59 11.06 2.62
N GLY A 378 -1.37 10.89 1.33
CA GLY A 378 -0.23 11.44 0.63
C GLY A 378 -0.50 12.87 0.12
N PHE A 379 0.48 13.74 0.21
CA PHE A 379 0.43 15.09 -0.35
C PHE A 379 1.35 15.18 -1.58
N SER A 380 0.87 15.87 -2.62
CA SER A 380 1.64 16.07 -3.85
C SER A 380 1.68 17.55 -4.20
N TRP A 381 2.81 17.98 -4.75
CA TRP A 381 2.91 19.31 -5.34
C TRP A 381 2.12 19.36 -6.65
N VAL A 382 1.33 20.39 -6.82
CA VAL A 382 0.54 20.61 -8.04
C VAL A 382 1.05 21.85 -8.75
N MET A 383 1.32 21.73 -10.06
CA MET A 383 1.72 22.85 -10.92
C MET A 383 0.99 22.76 -12.26
N PRO A 384 0.82 23.88 -12.98
CA PRO A 384 0.25 23.87 -14.33
C PRO A 384 1.07 23.00 -15.27
N ARG A 385 0.42 22.26 -16.15
CA ARG A 385 1.07 21.36 -17.12
C ARG A 385 2.06 22.04 -18.05
N SER A 386 1.84 23.31 -18.34
CA SER A 386 2.66 24.17 -19.23
C SER A 386 3.87 24.78 -18.51
N ASP A 387 3.90 24.78 -17.20
CA ASP A 387 4.98 25.40 -16.43
C ASP A 387 5.96 24.33 -15.94
N ARG A 388 7.16 24.34 -16.52
CA ARG A 388 8.26 23.45 -16.15
C ARG A 388 9.16 24.03 -15.07
N THR A 389 8.91 25.29 -14.67
CA THR A 389 9.70 26.00 -13.67
C THR A 389 8.82 26.32 -12.47
N MET A 390 9.14 25.72 -11.34
CA MET A 390 8.42 26.01 -10.09
C MET A 390 8.77 27.42 -9.63
N LYS A 391 7.79 28.35 -9.74
CA LYS A 391 7.96 29.74 -9.31
C LYS A 391 7.40 30.02 -7.92
N THR A 392 6.35 29.28 -7.54
CA THR A 392 5.66 29.46 -6.26
C THR A 392 5.09 28.13 -5.82
N ILE A 393 5.22 27.83 -4.54
CA ILE A 393 4.61 26.65 -3.93
C ILE A 393 3.42 27.14 -3.10
N GLY A 394 2.23 26.68 -3.47
CA GLY A 394 1.03 26.84 -2.65
C GLY A 394 0.79 25.59 -1.81
N THR A 395 0.54 25.76 -0.53
CA THR A 395 0.05 24.69 0.34
C THR A 395 -1.43 24.91 0.58
N VAL A 396 -2.21 23.83 0.46
CA VAL A 396 -3.60 23.81 0.90
C VAL A 396 -3.60 23.18 2.27
N ASP A 397 -4.22 23.84 3.24
CA ASP A 397 -4.46 23.21 4.53
C ASP A 397 -5.41 22.04 4.30
N PRO A 398 -4.98 20.80 4.55
CA PRO A 398 -5.83 19.64 4.34
C PRO A 398 -6.99 19.56 5.33
N LEU A 399 -7.07 20.51 6.28
CA LEU A 399 -8.13 20.64 7.28
C LEU A 399 -9.11 21.79 6.98
N ALA A 400 -8.81 22.61 5.97
CA ALA A 400 -9.69 23.70 5.54
C ALA A 400 -10.89 23.18 4.77
#